data_354c4a7f20b5cd96ff202a9ab23ee74b
#
_entry.id   354c4a7f20b5cd96ff202a9ab23ee74b
#
_cell.length_a   1.000
_cell.length_b   1.000
_cell.length_c   1.000
_cell.angle_alpha   90.00
_cell.angle_beta   90.00
_cell.angle_gamma   90.00
#
_symmetry.space_group_name_H-M   'P 1'
#
loop_
_entity.id
_entity.type
_entity.pdbx_description
1 polymer ?
#
loop_
_entity_poly.entity_id
_entity_poly.type
_entity_poly.pdbx_seq_one_letter_code
_entity_poly.pdbx_strand_id
1 'polypeptide(L)'
;MWPKLDHFHVSNQKGQEAIMGETLITTNPPMITFRISMDSKNVNPKTIYLIRGGNLLQTYTGTLPLEIKYVDTTVPQNQKTYYRLMDKKEHFASNPIFVEYRPSR
;
A
#
# COMPACT_ATOMS: atom_id res chain seq x y z
N MET A 1 13.65 8.16 16.19
CA MET A 1 13.71 6.98 15.31
C MET A 1 12.44 6.90 14.48
N TRP A 2 12.61 6.73 13.18
CA TRP A 2 11.49 6.78 12.26
C TRP A 2 10.99 5.37 11.93
N PRO A 3 9.69 5.21 11.60
CA PRO A 3 9.21 3.96 11.05
C PRO A 3 9.97 3.59 9.78
N LYS A 4 10.15 2.30 9.57
CA LYS A 4 10.89 1.75 8.45
C LYS A 4 9.93 0.90 7.60
N LEU A 5 9.91 1.17 6.30
CA LEU A 5 9.11 0.38 5.36
C LEU A 5 9.92 -0.85 4.95
N ASP A 6 9.55 -2.01 5.49
CA ASP A 6 10.26 -3.27 5.22
C ASP A 6 9.93 -3.79 3.82
N HIS A 7 8.64 -3.77 3.46
CA HIS A 7 8.23 -4.08 2.10
C HIS A 7 6.89 -3.41 1.80
N PHE A 8 6.65 -3.19 0.52
CA PHE A 8 5.41 -2.65 0.00
C PHE A 8 5.28 -3.11 -1.45
N HIS A 9 4.24 -3.87 -1.75
CA HIS A 9 3.99 -4.35 -3.10
C HIS A 9 2.49 -4.50 -3.34
N VAL A 10 2.14 -4.54 -4.63
CA VAL A 10 0.78 -4.79 -5.09
C VAL A 10 0.80 -6.03 -5.97
N SER A 11 -0.11 -6.95 -5.74
CA SER A 11 -0.14 -8.25 -6.43
C SER A 11 -1.55 -8.56 -6.92
N ASN A 12 -1.67 -9.62 -7.72
CA ASN A 12 -2.96 -10.14 -8.18
C ASN A 12 -3.03 -11.65 -7.96
N GLN A 13 -4.18 -12.22 -8.30
CA GLN A 13 -4.43 -13.66 -8.13
C GLN A 13 -3.54 -14.54 -8.99
N LYS A 14 -2.94 -13.99 -10.06
CA LYS A 14 -2.05 -14.73 -10.97
C LYS A 14 -0.60 -14.73 -10.48
N GLY A 15 -0.33 -14.18 -9.31
CA GLY A 15 1.03 -14.11 -8.76
C GLY A 15 1.90 -13.03 -9.37
N GLN A 16 1.34 -12.15 -10.19
CA GLN A 16 2.06 -10.98 -10.71
C GLN A 16 2.10 -9.91 -9.62
N GLU A 17 3.19 -9.15 -9.58
CA GLU A 17 3.32 -8.09 -8.58
C GLU A 17 4.14 -6.92 -9.10
N ALA A 18 3.98 -5.77 -8.43
CA ALA A 18 4.76 -4.57 -8.69
C ALA A 18 5.21 -3.98 -7.36
N ILE A 19 6.38 -3.36 -7.38
CA ILE A 19 6.93 -2.61 -6.26
C ILE A 19 6.97 -1.12 -6.60
N MET A 20 7.44 -0.30 -5.67
CA MET A 20 7.50 1.16 -5.85
C MET A 20 8.16 1.53 -7.17
N GLY A 21 7.51 2.40 -7.92
CA GLY A 21 7.97 2.85 -9.24
C GLY A 21 7.48 2.00 -10.40
N GLU A 22 6.98 0.79 -10.14
CA GLU A 22 6.51 -0.13 -11.17
C GLU A 22 5.01 -0.01 -11.40
N THR A 23 4.54 -0.61 -12.49
CA THR A 23 3.12 -0.66 -12.86
C THR A 23 2.66 -2.11 -12.92
N LEU A 24 1.56 -2.43 -12.25
CA LEU A 24 0.86 -3.69 -12.40
C LEU A 24 -0.37 -3.48 -13.28
N ILE A 25 -0.46 -4.22 -14.38
CA ILE A 25 -1.68 -4.27 -15.20
C ILE A 25 -2.39 -5.57 -14.83
N THR A 26 -3.61 -5.47 -14.35
CA THR A 26 -4.30 -6.63 -13.78
C THR A 26 -5.77 -6.68 -14.21
N THR A 27 -6.28 -7.90 -14.34
CA THR A 27 -7.71 -8.17 -14.61
C THR A 27 -8.46 -8.51 -13.32
N ASN A 28 -7.76 -8.61 -12.20
CA ASN A 28 -8.34 -8.90 -10.87
C ASN A 28 -8.13 -7.69 -9.96
N PRO A 29 -8.97 -7.50 -8.94
CA PRO A 29 -8.71 -6.48 -7.95
C PRO A 29 -7.32 -6.66 -7.33
N PRO A 30 -6.55 -5.58 -7.19
CA PRO A 30 -5.19 -5.68 -6.65
C PRO A 30 -5.20 -5.90 -5.15
N MET A 31 -4.20 -6.64 -4.66
CA MET A 31 -3.94 -6.81 -3.24
C MET A 31 -2.71 -6.01 -2.85
N ILE A 32 -2.89 -5.11 -1.91
CA ILE A 32 -1.81 -4.28 -1.38
C ILE A 32 -1.27 -4.95 -0.12
N THR A 33 0.04 -5.17 -0.10
CA THR A 33 0.73 -5.80 1.04
C THR A 33 1.86 -4.88 1.49
N PHE A 34 1.95 -4.63 2.80
CA PHE A 34 3.07 -3.85 3.33
C PHE A 34 3.40 -4.30 4.75
N ARG A 35 4.64 -4.04 5.14
CA ARG A 35 5.12 -4.23 6.49
C ARG A 35 5.93 -3.01 6.91
N ILE A 36 5.64 -2.50 8.09
CA ILE A 36 6.33 -1.36 8.68
C ILE A 36 6.82 -1.75 10.06
N SER A 37 8.07 -1.42 10.36
CA SER A 37 8.69 -1.74 11.64
C SER A 37 9.46 -0.54 12.18
N MET A 38 9.98 -0.68 13.39
CA MET A 38 10.90 0.30 13.99
C MET A 38 12.03 -0.46 14.66
N ASP A 39 13.23 0.13 14.60
CA ASP A 39 14.41 -0.46 15.22
C ASP A 39 14.43 -0.28 16.74
N SER A 40 13.63 0.63 17.27
CA SER A 40 13.53 0.87 18.70
C SER A 40 12.33 0.13 19.29
N LYS A 41 12.37 -0.10 20.61
CA LYS A 41 11.27 -0.74 21.35
C LYS A 41 10.17 0.27 21.66
N ASN A 42 9.79 1.08 20.70
CA ASN A 42 8.73 2.05 20.88
C ASN A 42 7.38 1.31 20.85
N VAL A 43 6.64 1.37 21.96
CA VAL A 43 5.36 0.68 22.09
C VAL A 43 4.16 1.59 21.75
N ASN A 44 4.41 2.84 21.40
CA ASN A 44 3.33 3.74 21.04
C ASN A 44 2.72 3.35 19.70
N PRO A 45 1.39 3.34 19.57
CA PRO A 45 0.75 3.03 18.29
C PRO A 45 1.13 4.05 17.21
N LYS A 46 1.21 3.59 15.99
CA LYS A 46 1.41 4.43 14.81
C LYS A 46 0.18 4.34 13.92
N THR A 47 -0.07 5.43 13.19
CA THR A 47 -1.16 5.47 12.22
C THR A 47 -0.57 5.61 10.83
N ILE A 48 -0.96 4.69 9.95
CA ILE A 48 -0.46 4.59 8.59
C ILE A 48 -1.64 4.79 7.65
N TYR A 49 -1.46 5.66 6.67
CA TYR A 49 -2.45 5.91 5.64
C TYR A 49 -2.09 5.17 4.36
N LEU A 50 -3.06 4.45 3.81
CA LEU A 50 -3.00 3.92 2.45
C LEU A 50 -3.75 4.89 1.56
N ILE A 51 -3.04 5.48 0.61
CA ILE A 51 -3.55 6.51 -0.28
C ILE A 51 -3.66 5.92 -1.68
N ARG A 52 -4.79 6.16 -2.34
CA ARG A 52 -5.02 5.77 -3.73
C ARG A 52 -5.40 6.99 -4.55
N GLY A 53 -4.62 7.29 -5.57
CA GLY A 53 -4.93 8.39 -6.48
C GLY A 53 -5.04 9.74 -5.79
N GLY A 54 -4.28 9.95 -4.71
CA GLY A 54 -4.31 11.20 -3.96
C GLY A 54 -5.36 11.27 -2.86
N ASN A 55 -6.18 10.24 -2.70
CA ASN A 55 -7.24 10.21 -1.68
C ASN A 55 -6.98 9.13 -0.65
N LEU A 56 -7.36 9.38 0.59
CA LEU A 56 -7.24 8.40 1.66
C LEU A 56 -8.16 7.22 1.38
N LEU A 57 -7.58 6.01 1.27
CA LEU A 57 -8.34 4.79 1.03
C LEU A 57 -8.58 4.03 2.33
N GLN A 58 -7.55 3.85 3.15
CA GLN A 58 -7.63 3.12 4.41
C GLN A 58 -6.70 3.74 5.44
N THR A 59 -7.04 3.55 6.71
CA THR A 59 -6.24 3.97 7.85
C THR A 59 -5.97 2.75 8.72
N TYR A 60 -4.71 2.54 9.10
CA TYR A 60 -4.31 1.45 9.97
C TYR A 60 -3.60 2.01 11.19
N THR A 61 -4.03 1.60 12.38
CA THR A 61 -3.42 2.02 13.63
C THR A 61 -3.03 0.79 14.45
N GLY A 62 -1.79 0.78 14.92
CA GLY A 62 -1.30 -0.31 15.76
C GLY A 62 0.14 -0.11 16.15
N THR A 63 0.61 -0.99 17.05
CA THR A 63 2.03 -1.01 17.41
C THR A 63 2.81 -1.72 16.31
N LEU A 64 4.02 -1.20 16.04
CA LEU A 64 4.89 -1.82 15.05
C LEU A 64 5.59 -3.03 15.62
N PRO A 65 5.89 -4.07 14.86
CA PRO A 65 5.69 -4.14 13.41
C PRO A 65 4.22 -4.29 13.03
N LEU A 66 3.84 -3.68 11.92
CA LEU A 66 2.49 -3.74 11.39
C LEU A 66 2.54 -4.34 10.00
N GLU A 67 1.83 -5.43 9.79
CA GLU A 67 1.79 -6.13 8.51
C GLU A 67 0.36 -6.24 8.03
N ILE A 68 0.10 -5.72 6.84
CA ILE A 68 -1.25 -5.58 6.30
C ILE A 68 -1.32 -6.19 4.90
N LYS A 69 -2.44 -6.87 4.64
CA LYS A 69 -2.86 -7.28 3.30
C LYS A 69 -4.26 -6.75 3.07
N TYR A 70 -4.45 -6.01 2.01
CA TYR A 70 -5.72 -5.38 1.71
C TYR A 70 -6.07 -5.56 0.23
N VAL A 71 -7.25 -6.14 -0.06
CA VAL A 71 -7.74 -6.27 -1.43
C VAL A 71 -8.61 -5.06 -1.72
N ASP A 72 -8.24 -4.28 -2.74
CA ASP A 72 -9.00 -3.10 -3.13
C ASP A 72 -10.05 -3.45 -4.16
N THR A 73 -11.29 -3.69 -3.68
CA THR A 73 -12.41 -4.05 -4.54
C THR A 73 -13.08 -2.83 -5.18
N THR A 74 -12.67 -1.61 -4.80
CA THR A 74 -13.24 -0.38 -5.34
C THR A 74 -12.25 0.36 -6.25
N VAL A 75 -11.20 -0.32 -6.70
CA VAL A 75 -10.20 0.28 -7.58
C VAL A 75 -10.86 0.78 -8.88
N PRO A 76 -10.51 1.99 -9.35
CA PRO A 76 -11.05 2.50 -10.60
C PRO A 76 -10.73 1.59 -11.78
N GLN A 77 -11.71 1.38 -12.66
CA GLN A 77 -11.58 0.50 -13.83
C GLN A 77 -11.08 1.27 -15.04
N ASN A 78 -10.26 0.59 -15.86
CA ASN A 78 -9.82 1.06 -17.16
C ASN A 78 -9.09 2.41 -17.12
N GLN A 79 -8.38 2.65 -16.03
CA GLN A 79 -7.54 3.83 -15.88
C GLN A 79 -6.37 3.51 -14.98
N LYS A 80 -5.32 4.30 -15.07
CA LYS A 80 -4.14 4.17 -14.23
C LYS A 80 -4.36 4.91 -12.91
N THR A 81 -4.09 4.23 -11.82
CA THR A 81 -4.09 4.85 -10.50
C THR A 81 -2.79 4.48 -9.79
N TYR A 82 -2.64 4.89 -8.55
CA TYR A 82 -1.45 4.53 -7.77
C TYR A 82 -1.80 4.37 -6.30
N TYR A 83 -0.95 3.62 -5.60
CA TYR A 83 -1.02 3.45 -4.16
C TYR A 83 0.25 3.98 -3.52
N ARG A 84 0.08 4.65 -2.40
CA ARG A 84 1.18 5.17 -1.58
C ARG A 84 0.87 4.92 -0.11
N LEU A 85 1.94 4.81 0.68
CA LEU A 85 1.84 4.75 2.13
C LEU A 85 2.41 6.02 2.73
N MET A 86 1.79 6.48 3.81
CA MET A 86 2.27 7.64 4.55
C MET A 86 1.95 7.47 6.03
N ASP A 87 2.90 7.88 6.88
CA ASP A 87 2.69 7.98 8.31
C ASP A 87 1.87 9.24 8.60
N LYS A 88 0.93 9.16 9.55
CA LYS A 88 0.09 10.31 9.95
C LYS A 88 0.91 11.54 10.33
N LYS A 89 2.08 11.36 10.96
CA LYS A 89 2.98 12.45 11.35
C LYS A 89 3.94 12.83 10.22
N GLU A 90 3.77 12.27 9.05
CA GLU A 90 4.58 12.55 7.86
C GLU A 90 6.07 12.27 8.05
N HIS A 91 6.41 11.30 8.93
CA HIS A 91 7.79 10.86 9.12
C HIS A 91 8.32 10.09 7.91
N PHE A 92 7.43 9.50 7.13
CA PHE A 92 7.80 8.92 5.86
C PHE A 92 6.60 8.97 4.89
N ALA A 93 6.92 8.92 3.62
CA ALA A 93 5.96 8.69 2.54
C ALA A 93 6.64 7.80 1.52
N SER A 94 5.95 6.76 1.07
CA SER A 94 6.50 5.86 0.07
C SER A 94 6.43 6.49 -1.33
N ASN A 95 7.26 5.99 -2.24
CA ASN A 95 7.04 6.20 -3.67
C ASN A 95 5.80 5.40 -4.09
N PRO A 96 5.12 5.81 -5.17
CA PRO A 96 3.90 5.15 -5.58
C PRO A 96 4.17 3.82 -6.28
N ILE A 97 3.18 2.92 -6.18
CA ILE A 97 3.06 1.75 -7.05
C ILE A 97 1.86 2.03 -7.96
N PHE A 98 2.06 1.90 -9.26
CA PHE A 98 1.01 2.20 -10.24
C PHE A 98 0.24 0.93 -10.59
N VAL A 99 -1.07 1.08 -10.81
CA VAL A 99 -1.94 -0.03 -11.17
C VAL A 99 -2.89 0.41 -12.29
N GLU A 100 -3.04 -0.45 -13.29
CA GLU A 100 -4.11 -0.34 -14.27
C GLU A 100 -5.02 -1.56 -14.11
N TYR A 101 -6.21 -1.33 -13.60
CA TYR A 101 -7.19 -2.39 -13.42
C TYR A 101 -8.10 -2.45 -14.66
N ARG A 102 -8.01 -3.56 -15.38
CA ARG A 102 -8.78 -3.80 -16.59
C ARG A 102 -9.55 -5.11 -16.42
N PRO A 103 -10.72 -5.06 -15.77
CA PRO A 103 -11.48 -6.30 -15.54
C PRO A 103 -11.84 -6.93 -16.86
N SER A 104 -11.76 -8.26 -16.93
CA SER A 104 -12.19 -8.98 -18.13
C SER A 104 -13.71 -9.03 -18.17
N ARG A 105 -14.20 -9.04 -19.38
CA ARG A 105 -15.64 -9.12 -19.64
C ARG A 105 -16.15 -10.55 -19.62
#